data_7a1d1422462e8b9bc053312f827de5ef
#
_entry.id   7a1d1422462e8b9bc053312f827de5ef
#
_cell.length_a   1.000
_cell.length_b   1.000
_cell.length_c   1.000
_cell.angle_alpha   90.00
_cell.angle_beta   90.00
_cell.angle_gamma   90.00
#
_symmetry.space_group_name_H-M   'P 1'
#
loop_
_entity.id
_entity.type
_entity.pdbx_description
1 polymer ?
#
loop_
_entity_poly.entity_id
_entity_poly.type
_entity_poly.pdbx_seq_one_letter_code
_entity_poly.pdbx_strand_id
1 'polypeptide(L)'
;MPPLTFILGNHRSGTTWLYQLLAETGCFSVLTAFHVITWGHDGASPAALDRQLTEQGITARKGDGVAVSPSLPEEYCYILNNHGFKSWLTPESLPLFSQILTVLADGRPILLKNPWDYAHFPFLAQAFPDARFVFIHRHPFRVIQSAVGVFRAIWSRQQDGYVALLSRRYRRLWANPLTRLVFRWLGTGALGLDVRSVSGGVTSANQHYVEHHSTLDASRRISLRYEDLCADPSGQLQRIFDFLDLGAIPALQTPPRPRTSALMPELSRQTHTLSTKMADYFSLMGYRPDGTAAPTRES
;
A
#
# COMPACT_ATOMS: atom_id res chain seq x y z
N MET A 1 22.13 -8.21 -9.44
CA MET A 1 21.26 -7.26 -8.71
C MET A 1 20.86 -7.94 -7.42
N PRO A 2 20.76 -7.25 -6.27
CA PRO A 2 20.22 -7.84 -5.06
C PRO A 2 18.82 -8.46 -5.31
N PRO A 3 18.44 -9.50 -4.54
CA PRO A 3 17.09 -10.07 -4.64
C PRO A 3 16.02 -8.99 -4.49
N LEU A 4 15.01 -9.00 -5.36
CA LEU A 4 13.95 -7.99 -5.38
C LEU A 4 12.61 -8.62 -4.94
N THR A 5 11.96 -7.97 -3.98
CA THR A 5 10.66 -8.40 -3.47
C THR A 5 9.66 -7.24 -3.53
N PHE A 6 8.46 -7.52 -4.05
CA PHE A 6 7.35 -6.56 -4.09
C PHE A 6 6.26 -6.94 -3.10
N ILE A 7 5.85 -5.99 -2.25
CA ILE A 7 4.63 -6.10 -1.44
C ILE A 7 3.49 -5.49 -2.25
N LEU A 8 2.49 -6.30 -2.55
CA LEU A 8 1.33 -5.95 -3.36
C LEU A 8 0.01 -6.21 -2.62
N GLY A 9 -0.97 -5.41 -2.92
CA GLY A 9 -2.31 -5.51 -2.36
C GLY A 9 -3.07 -4.22 -2.61
N ASN A 10 -4.37 -4.25 -2.45
CA ASN A 10 -5.17 -3.03 -2.55
C ASN A 10 -4.69 -1.95 -1.58
N HIS A 11 -4.86 -0.68 -1.95
CA HIS A 11 -4.73 0.39 -0.97
C HIS A 11 -5.58 0.06 0.26
N ARG A 12 -5.01 0.23 1.46
CA ARG A 12 -5.68 -0.05 2.75
C ARG A 12 -5.88 -1.53 3.11
N SER A 13 -5.23 -2.45 2.39
CA SER A 13 -5.18 -3.87 2.76
C SER A 13 -4.18 -4.21 3.86
N GLY A 14 -3.41 -3.23 4.36
CA GLY A 14 -2.36 -3.45 5.36
C GLY A 14 -0.94 -3.47 4.78
N THR A 15 -0.77 -3.17 3.50
CA THR A 15 0.55 -3.12 2.82
C THR A 15 1.55 -2.23 3.56
N THR A 16 1.14 -1.06 4.06
CA THR A 16 2.04 -0.14 4.78
C THR A 16 2.52 -0.75 6.10
N TRP A 17 1.63 -1.38 6.86
CA TRP A 17 2.00 -2.01 8.12
C TRP A 17 2.92 -3.21 7.90
N LEU A 18 2.61 -4.09 6.94
CA LEU A 18 3.50 -5.19 6.57
C LEU A 18 4.87 -4.68 6.14
N TYR A 19 4.92 -3.61 5.34
CA TYR A 19 6.17 -3.01 4.87
C TYR A 19 7.02 -2.47 6.04
N GLN A 20 6.38 -1.82 7.01
CA GLN A 20 7.05 -1.36 8.23
C GLN A 20 7.60 -2.51 9.07
N LEU A 21 6.80 -3.55 9.31
CA LEU A 21 7.23 -4.73 10.07
C LEU A 21 8.46 -5.39 9.42
N LEU A 22 8.45 -5.58 8.10
CA LEU A 22 9.58 -6.15 7.38
C LEU A 22 10.79 -5.20 7.36
N ALA A 23 10.60 -3.90 7.24
CA ALA A 23 11.68 -2.91 7.31
C ALA A 23 12.33 -2.86 8.71
N GLU A 24 11.55 -2.97 9.78
CA GLU A 24 12.04 -3.00 11.18
C GLU A 24 12.97 -4.18 11.46
N THR A 25 12.89 -5.27 10.68
CA THR A 25 13.81 -6.39 10.82
C THR A 25 15.26 -6.06 10.45
N GLY A 26 15.49 -4.96 9.70
CA GLY A 26 16.82 -4.58 9.18
C GLY A 26 17.36 -5.48 8.07
N CYS A 27 16.64 -6.53 7.68
CA CYS A 27 17.08 -7.50 6.66
C CYS A 27 16.97 -6.97 5.23
N PHE A 28 16.25 -5.87 5.02
CA PHE A 28 15.97 -5.34 3.69
C PHE A 28 16.49 -3.92 3.51
N SER A 29 16.86 -3.61 2.27
CA SER A 29 16.94 -2.24 1.80
C SER A 29 15.55 -1.77 1.34
N VAL A 30 15.08 -0.63 1.86
CA VAL A 30 13.72 -0.12 1.63
C VAL A 30 13.75 1.33 1.17
N LEU A 31 12.79 1.69 0.31
CA LEU A 31 12.57 3.09 -0.02
C LEU A 31 11.92 3.81 1.15
N THR A 32 12.44 4.99 1.53
CA THR A 32 11.96 5.75 2.68
C THR A 32 11.41 7.12 2.28
N ALA A 33 10.75 7.80 3.22
CA ALA A 33 10.29 9.18 3.06
C ALA A 33 11.43 10.11 2.65
N PHE A 34 12.64 9.90 3.22
CA PHE A 34 13.83 10.65 2.83
C PHE A 34 14.11 10.50 1.34
N HIS A 35 14.19 9.28 0.82
CA HIS A 35 14.45 9.03 -0.59
C HIS A 35 13.39 9.69 -1.49
N VAL A 36 12.10 9.60 -1.12
CA VAL A 36 11.01 10.15 -1.93
C VAL A 36 11.01 11.67 -1.95
N ILE A 37 11.14 12.30 -0.77
CA ILE A 37 11.03 13.77 -0.64
C ILE A 37 12.24 14.47 -1.23
N THR A 38 13.43 13.87 -1.09
CA THR A 38 14.69 14.45 -1.54
C THR A 38 15.17 13.92 -2.88
N TRP A 39 14.39 13.12 -3.59
CA TRP A 39 14.77 12.54 -4.87
C TRP A 39 15.26 13.58 -5.88
N GLY A 40 16.48 13.41 -6.35
CA GLY A 40 17.13 14.36 -7.29
C GLY A 40 17.63 15.66 -6.65
N HIS A 41 17.72 15.73 -5.32
CA HIS A 41 18.30 16.86 -4.59
C HIS A 41 19.62 16.45 -3.95
N ASP A 42 20.71 16.99 -4.47
CA ASP A 42 22.05 16.76 -3.92
C ASP A 42 22.23 17.46 -2.57
N GLY A 43 23.00 16.84 -1.67
CA GLY A 43 23.34 17.39 -0.36
C GLY A 43 22.23 17.34 0.70
N ALA A 44 21.08 16.72 0.40
CA ALA A 44 20.05 16.48 1.40
C ALA A 44 20.53 15.48 2.47
N SER A 45 20.08 15.65 3.72
CA SER A 45 20.35 14.71 4.79
C SER A 45 19.08 14.34 5.57
N PRO A 46 19.01 13.11 6.13
CA PRO A 46 17.87 12.73 6.98
C PRO A 46 17.63 13.69 8.14
N ALA A 47 18.70 14.19 8.78
CA ALA A 47 18.59 15.15 9.88
C ALA A 47 18.01 16.51 9.44
N ALA A 48 18.29 16.96 8.22
CA ALA A 48 17.69 18.18 7.67
C ALA A 48 16.19 17.99 7.41
N LEU A 49 15.80 16.85 6.85
CA LEU A 49 14.39 16.52 6.65
C LEU A 49 13.64 16.38 7.98
N ASP A 50 14.25 15.77 8.99
CA ASP A 50 13.63 15.62 10.32
C ASP A 50 13.35 16.98 10.96
N ARG A 51 14.30 17.90 10.91
CA ARG A 51 14.08 19.30 11.33
C ARG A 51 12.94 19.97 10.57
N GLN A 52 12.92 19.85 9.25
CA GLN A 52 11.86 20.40 8.41
C GLN A 52 10.47 19.86 8.80
N LEU A 53 10.34 18.55 9.01
CA LEU A 53 9.09 17.93 9.46
C LEU A 53 8.64 18.48 10.82
N THR A 54 9.57 18.61 11.76
CA THR A 54 9.32 19.16 13.09
C THR A 54 8.87 20.63 13.04
N GLU A 55 9.58 21.47 12.29
CA GLU A 55 9.26 22.90 12.13
C GLU A 55 7.90 23.12 11.47
N GLN A 56 7.50 22.23 10.56
CA GLN A 56 6.19 22.25 9.89
C GLN A 56 5.08 21.58 10.71
N GLY A 57 5.38 21.02 11.88
CA GLY A 57 4.42 20.30 12.72
C GLY A 57 3.87 19.02 12.07
N ILE A 58 4.62 18.39 11.15
CA ILE A 58 4.23 17.18 10.45
C ILE A 58 4.73 15.97 11.26
N THR A 59 3.92 15.51 12.21
CA THR A 59 4.28 14.40 13.11
C THR A 59 3.65 13.07 12.70
N ALA A 60 2.51 13.10 11.98
CA ALA A 60 1.78 11.91 11.58
C ALA A 60 1.00 12.13 10.28
N ARG A 61 0.74 11.05 9.57
CA ARG A 61 -0.12 11.02 8.37
C ARG A 61 -1.59 11.18 8.77
N LYS A 62 -2.32 12.09 8.14
CA LYS A 62 -3.75 12.32 8.47
C LYS A 62 -4.64 11.12 8.17
N GLY A 63 -4.30 10.33 7.14
CA GLY A 63 -5.13 9.23 6.68
C GLY A 63 -5.16 8.00 7.59
N ASP A 64 -4.10 7.75 8.38
CA ASP A 64 -3.98 6.55 9.20
C ASP A 64 -3.29 6.76 10.55
N GLY A 65 -2.79 7.97 10.82
CA GLY A 65 -2.13 8.31 12.07
C GLY A 65 -0.74 7.68 12.24
N VAL A 66 -0.13 7.19 11.16
CA VAL A 66 1.24 6.67 11.19
C VAL A 66 2.20 7.81 11.45
N ALA A 67 3.09 7.63 12.44
CA ALA A 67 4.13 8.59 12.75
C ALA A 67 5.06 8.81 11.54
N VAL A 68 5.40 10.05 11.27
CA VAL A 68 6.26 10.43 10.13
C VAL A 68 7.68 10.62 10.61
N SER A 69 8.64 10.07 9.87
CA SER A 69 10.07 10.26 10.05
C SER A 69 10.78 10.13 8.70
N PRO A 70 12.02 10.60 8.56
CA PRO A 70 12.80 10.37 7.33
C PRO A 70 12.99 8.90 6.96
N SER A 71 13.02 8.01 7.94
CA SER A 71 13.18 6.56 7.76
C SER A 71 11.87 5.82 7.50
N LEU A 72 10.71 6.49 7.53
CA LEU A 72 9.42 5.84 7.27
C LEU A 72 9.42 5.18 5.88
N PRO A 73 9.16 3.87 5.78
CA PRO A 73 9.07 3.18 4.48
C PRO A 73 7.95 3.74 3.60
N GLU A 74 8.27 4.09 2.34
CA GLU A 74 7.35 4.78 1.42
C GLU A 74 7.27 4.14 0.04
N GLU A 75 6.26 4.55 -0.72
CA GLU A 75 5.91 4.03 -2.04
C GLU A 75 6.71 4.72 -3.14
N TYR A 76 7.25 3.95 -4.07
CA TYR A 76 7.96 4.51 -5.22
C TYR A 76 7.05 5.21 -6.24
N CYS A 77 5.74 5.01 -6.17
CA CYS A 77 4.79 5.72 -7.04
C CYS A 77 4.90 7.25 -6.95
N TYR A 78 5.30 7.77 -5.80
CA TYR A 78 5.51 9.21 -5.64
C TYR A 78 6.67 9.73 -6.49
N ILE A 79 7.77 8.98 -6.57
CA ILE A 79 8.90 9.32 -7.45
C ILE A 79 8.44 9.26 -8.91
N LEU A 80 7.75 8.19 -9.31
CA LEU A 80 7.22 8.05 -10.67
C LEU A 80 6.30 9.23 -11.04
N ASN A 81 5.32 9.52 -10.21
CA ASN A 81 4.36 10.61 -10.44
C ASN A 81 5.03 12.00 -10.49
N ASN A 82 6.01 12.24 -9.63
CA ASN A 82 6.74 13.50 -9.59
C ASN A 82 7.58 13.73 -10.85
N HIS A 83 7.88 12.66 -11.60
CA HIS A 83 8.59 12.70 -12.89
C HIS A 83 7.64 12.53 -14.11
N GLY A 84 6.32 12.61 -13.89
CA GLY A 84 5.34 12.61 -14.98
C GLY A 84 4.87 11.23 -15.43
N PHE A 85 5.33 10.15 -14.77
CA PHE A 85 4.86 8.79 -15.07
C PHE A 85 3.58 8.44 -14.32
N LYS A 86 2.97 7.30 -14.67
CA LYS A 86 1.83 6.72 -13.97
C LYS A 86 2.23 6.27 -12.55
N SER A 87 1.25 6.04 -11.68
CA SER A 87 1.47 5.54 -10.32
C SER A 87 1.97 4.09 -10.26
N TRP A 88 1.87 3.36 -11.35
CA TRP A 88 2.36 1.99 -11.52
C TRP A 88 3.48 1.92 -12.54
N LEU A 89 4.26 0.86 -12.51
CA LEU A 89 5.35 0.66 -13.44
C LEU A 89 4.83 0.39 -14.87
N THR A 90 5.49 1.03 -15.81
CA THR A 90 5.30 0.85 -17.25
C THR A 90 6.67 0.77 -17.94
N PRO A 91 6.76 0.28 -19.18
CA PRO A 91 8.03 0.24 -19.90
C PRO A 91 8.78 1.58 -19.89
N GLU A 92 8.06 2.69 -20.03
CA GLU A 92 8.63 4.04 -20.09
C GLU A 92 9.24 4.48 -18.75
N SER A 93 8.73 3.97 -17.63
CA SER A 93 9.22 4.31 -16.28
C SER A 93 10.35 3.40 -15.77
N LEU A 94 10.68 2.30 -16.48
CA LEU A 94 11.75 1.38 -16.06
C LEU A 94 13.13 2.03 -15.90
N PRO A 95 13.57 2.99 -16.75
CA PRO A 95 14.85 3.66 -16.55
C PRO A 95 14.92 4.43 -15.22
N LEU A 96 13.84 5.13 -14.82
CA LEU A 96 13.76 5.81 -13.53
C LEU A 96 13.70 4.79 -12.37
N PHE A 97 12.96 3.71 -12.56
CA PHE A 97 12.88 2.65 -11.54
C PHE A 97 14.23 1.96 -11.33
N SER A 98 15.03 1.76 -12.38
CA SER A 98 16.40 1.25 -12.28
C SER A 98 17.31 2.16 -11.45
N GLN A 99 17.13 3.48 -11.53
CA GLN A 99 17.84 4.42 -10.66
C GLN A 99 17.43 4.24 -9.19
N ILE A 100 16.12 4.03 -8.91
CA ILE A 100 15.65 3.73 -7.56
C ILE A 100 16.33 2.46 -7.02
N LEU A 101 16.39 1.40 -7.81
CA LEU A 101 17.06 0.16 -7.43
C LEU A 101 18.56 0.36 -7.17
N THR A 102 19.22 1.19 -7.97
CA THR A 102 20.65 1.52 -7.78
C THR A 102 20.88 2.26 -6.46
N VAL A 103 20.03 3.21 -6.11
CA VAL A 103 20.12 3.95 -4.83
C VAL A 103 19.92 3.03 -3.62
N LEU A 104 19.07 2.00 -3.77
CA LEU A 104 18.77 1.03 -2.71
C LEU A 104 19.75 -0.15 -2.65
N ALA A 105 20.67 -0.29 -3.60
CA ALA A 105 21.59 -1.42 -3.69
C ALA A 105 22.74 -1.31 -2.66
N ASP A 106 22.46 -1.66 -1.41
CA ASP A 106 23.43 -1.67 -0.30
C ASP A 106 23.93 -3.08 0.09
N GLY A 107 23.65 -4.07 -0.75
CA GLY A 107 24.02 -5.48 -0.54
C GLY A 107 22.91 -6.32 0.08
N ARG A 108 21.90 -5.71 0.69
CA ARG A 108 20.73 -6.41 1.23
C ARG A 108 19.66 -6.65 0.15
N PRO A 109 18.78 -7.66 0.32
CA PRO A 109 17.58 -7.78 -0.51
C PRO A 109 16.78 -6.47 -0.54
N ILE A 110 16.30 -6.08 -1.72
CA ILE A 110 15.48 -4.88 -1.88
C ILE A 110 14.02 -5.25 -1.70
N LEU A 111 13.36 -4.57 -0.79
CA LEU A 111 11.92 -4.72 -0.55
C LEU A 111 11.21 -3.42 -0.95
N LEU A 112 10.23 -3.52 -1.82
CA LEU A 112 9.45 -2.39 -2.33
C LEU A 112 7.95 -2.62 -2.15
N LYS A 113 7.23 -1.52 -1.99
CA LYS A 113 5.77 -1.51 -1.87
C LYS A 113 5.19 -0.49 -2.82
N ASN A 114 4.19 -0.91 -3.61
CA ASN A 114 3.35 0.01 -4.35
C ASN A 114 1.95 -0.61 -4.59
N PRO A 115 0.91 -0.16 -3.90
CA PRO A 115 -0.44 -0.69 -4.07
C PRO A 115 -1.01 -0.48 -5.48
N TRP A 116 -0.53 0.51 -6.24
CA TRP A 116 -0.96 0.75 -7.61
C TRP A 116 -0.55 -0.39 -8.57
N ASP A 117 0.53 -1.10 -8.27
CA ASP A 117 0.98 -2.24 -9.07
C ASP A 117 0.23 -3.53 -8.78
N TYR A 118 -0.68 -3.54 -7.79
CA TYR A 118 -1.49 -4.72 -7.50
C TYR A 118 -2.34 -5.18 -8.69
N ALA A 119 -2.85 -4.25 -9.49
CA ALA A 119 -3.55 -4.56 -10.74
C ALA A 119 -2.60 -4.65 -11.97
N HIS A 120 -1.29 -4.57 -11.75
CA HIS A 120 -0.28 -4.58 -12.82
C HIS A 120 0.85 -5.58 -12.57
N PHE A 121 0.70 -6.48 -11.59
CA PHE A 121 1.74 -7.44 -11.22
C PHE A 121 2.19 -8.38 -12.35
N PRO A 122 1.38 -8.74 -13.37
CA PRO A 122 1.88 -9.53 -14.49
C PRO A 122 3.00 -8.81 -15.27
N PHE A 123 2.90 -7.48 -15.42
CA PHE A 123 3.98 -6.69 -16.02
C PHE A 123 5.25 -6.72 -15.15
N LEU A 124 5.10 -6.56 -13.81
CA LEU A 124 6.24 -6.68 -12.90
C LEU A 124 6.93 -8.04 -13.01
N ALA A 125 6.13 -9.11 -13.08
CA ALA A 125 6.65 -10.47 -13.19
C ALA A 125 7.42 -10.71 -14.47
N GLN A 126 7.00 -10.07 -15.56
CA GLN A 126 7.69 -10.10 -16.85
C GLN A 126 8.96 -9.24 -16.83
N ALA A 127 8.89 -8.03 -16.29
CA ALA A 127 10.01 -7.09 -16.25
C ALA A 127 11.12 -7.53 -15.28
N PHE A 128 10.77 -8.29 -14.23
CA PHE A 128 11.68 -8.78 -13.19
C PHE A 128 11.46 -10.28 -12.96
N PRO A 129 12.02 -11.15 -13.83
CA PRO A 129 11.78 -12.60 -13.79
C PRO A 129 12.18 -13.26 -12.46
N ASP A 130 13.19 -12.72 -11.77
CA ASP A 130 13.70 -13.26 -10.51
C ASP A 130 13.04 -12.63 -9.28
N ALA A 131 12.13 -11.66 -9.45
CA ALA A 131 11.48 -11.02 -8.34
C ALA A 131 10.47 -11.93 -7.66
N ARG A 132 10.35 -11.78 -6.32
CA ARG A 132 9.35 -12.44 -5.49
C ARG A 132 8.23 -11.48 -5.11
N PHE A 133 7.02 -12.00 -4.91
CA PHE A 133 5.81 -11.21 -4.70
C PHE A 133 5.12 -11.65 -3.40
N VAL A 134 4.95 -10.70 -2.49
CA VAL A 134 4.20 -10.88 -1.25
C VAL A 134 2.87 -10.16 -1.40
N PHE A 135 1.79 -10.92 -1.56
CA PHE A 135 0.44 -10.38 -1.65
C PHE A 135 -0.20 -10.32 -0.27
N ILE A 136 -0.70 -9.14 0.10
CA ILE A 136 -1.51 -8.99 1.31
C ILE A 136 -2.95 -8.60 0.93
N HIS A 137 -3.87 -9.43 1.37
CA HIS A 137 -5.30 -9.29 1.17
C HIS A 137 -5.99 -8.82 2.44
N ARG A 138 -7.10 -8.15 2.30
CA ARG A 138 -7.96 -7.75 3.40
C ARG A 138 -9.41 -7.83 2.95
N HIS A 139 -10.33 -8.07 3.90
CA HIS A 139 -11.74 -8.10 3.58
C HIS A 139 -12.17 -6.88 2.77
N PRO A 140 -12.75 -7.03 1.54
CA PRO A 140 -13.00 -5.93 0.61
C PRO A 140 -13.80 -4.78 1.23
N PHE A 141 -14.80 -5.06 2.05
CA PHE A 141 -15.58 -4.01 2.70
C PHE A 141 -14.75 -3.16 3.66
N ARG A 142 -13.77 -3.76 4.34
CA ARG A 142 -12.84 -3.03 5.21
C ARG A 142 -11.86 -2.17 4.41
N VAL A 143 -11.43 -2.67 3.25
CA VAL A 143 -10.60 -1.91 2.30
C VAL A 143 -11.36 -0.68 1.81
N ILE A 144 -12.59 -0.88 1.30
CA ILE A 144 -13.45 0.19 0.77
C ILE A 144 -13.71 1.24 1.85
N GLN A 145 -14.17 0.83 3.03
CA GLN A 145 -14.44 1.73 4.15
C GLN A 145 -13.21 2.57 4.53
N SER A 146 -12.05 1.92 4.66
CA SER A 146 -10.80 2.60 5.01
C SER A 146 -10.34 3.57 3.90
N ALA A 147 -10.47 3.17 2.63
CA ALA A 147 -10.07 4.01 1.50
C ALA A 147 -10.96 5.26 1.36
N VAL A 148 -12.27 5.11 1.53
CA VAL A 148 -13.22 6.25 1.56
C VAL A 148 -12.89 7.18 2.73
N GLY A 149 -12.60 6.64 3.91
CA GLY A 149 -12.20 7.44 5.08
C GLY A 149 -10.93 8.26 4.82
N VAL A 150 -9.91 7.67 4.21
CA VAL A 150 -8.67 8.37 3.83
C VAL A 150 -8.93 9.44 2.77
N PHE A 151 -9.72 9.13 1.74
CA PHE A 151 -10.09 10.11 0.72
C PHE A 151 -10.76 11.35 1.35
N ARG A 152 -11.76 11.14 2.22
CA ARG A 152 -12.43 12.21 2.96
C ARG A 152 -11.46 13.00 3.86
N ALA A 153 -10.52 12.33 4.52
CA ALA A 153 -9.52 12.97 5.37
C ALA A 153 -8.53 13.85 4.58
N ILE A 154 -7.99 13.34 3.47
CA ILE A 154 -7.03 14.06 2.61
C ILE A 154 -7.65 15.32 2.00
N TRP A 155 -8.94 15.28 1.65
CA TRP A 155 -9.67 16.42 1.07
C TRP A 155 -10.49 17.21 2.10
N SER A 156 -10.22 17.04 3.40
CA SER A 156 -10.83 17.80 4.49
C SER A 156 -10.46 19.31 4.43
N ARG A 157 -10.74 20.06 5.50
CA ARG A 157 -10.52 21.52 5.52
C ARG A 157 -9.06 21.94 5.44
N GLN A 158 -8.15 21.10 5.92
CA GLN A 158 -6.71 21.40 5.96
C GLN A 158 -5.95 20.45 5.04
N GLN A 159 -4.96 21.00 4.32
CA GLN A 159 -4.04 20.21 3.50
C GLN A 159 -3.31 19.15 4.35
N ASP A 160 -3.12 17.97 3.81
CA ASP A 160 -2.19 17.02 4.39
C ASP A 160 -0.77 17.43 4.03
N GLY A 161 -0.03 17.96 5.03
CA GLY A 161 1.33 18.46 4.83
C GLY A 161 2.28 17.38 4.37
N TYR A 162 2.15 16.16 4.91
CA TYR A 162 3.02 15.06 4.53
C TYR A 162 2.78 14.59 3.08
N VAL A 163 1.53 14.39 2.69
CA VAL A 163 1.20 14.05 1.30
C VAL A 163 1.62 15.15 0.33
N ALA A 164 1.58 16.42 0.77
CA ALA A 164 2.06 17.54 -0.04
C ALA A 164 3.58 17.53 -0.24
N LEU A 165 4.36 17.02 0.72
CA LEU A 165 5.80 16.80 0.54
C LEU A 165 6.08 15.66 -0.45
N LEU A 166 5.35 14.57 -0.36
CA LEU A 166 5.52 13.39 -1.23
C LEU A 166 5.06 13.62 -2.67
N SER A 167 3.98 14.38 -2.89
CA SER A 167 3.27 14.46 -4.18
C SER A 167 3.12 15.88 -4.71
N ARG A 168 3.89 16.20 -5.76
CA ARG A 168 3.72 17.46 -6.53
C ARG A 168 2.32 17.57 -7.14
N ARG A 169 1.74 16.43 -7.59
CA ARG A 169 0.38 16.38 -8.15
C ARG A 169 -0.66 16.77 -7.11
N TYR A 170 -0.60 16.20 -5.90
CA TYR A 170 -1.52 16.54 -4.80
C TYR A 170 -1.42 18.03 -4.45
N ARG A 171 -0.20 18.58 -4.34
CA ARG A 171 0.04 20.02 -4.10
C ARG A 171 -0.64 20.91 -5.12
N ARG A 172 -0.50 20.58 -6.43
CA ARG A 172 -1.15 21.35 -7.51
C ARG A 172 -2.68 21.27 -7.46
N LEU A 173 -3.22 20.08 -7.26
CA LEU A 173 -4.67 19.87 -7.14
C LEU A 173 -5.24 20.61 -5.93
N TRP A 174 -4.52 20.58 -4.80
CA TRP A 174 -4.93 21.30 -3.61
C TRP A 174 -4.85 22.82 -3.77
N ALA A 175 -3.89 23.34 -4.48
CA ALA A 175 -3.73 24.78 -4.74
C ALA A 175 -4.92 25.34 -5.56
N ASN A 176 -5.58 24.54 -6.39
CA ASN A 176 -6.71 24.95 -7.20
C ASN A 176 -8.02 24.95 -6.35
N PRO A 177 -8.67 26.13 -6.17
CA PRO A 177 -9.86 26.23 -5.33
C PRO A 177 -11.07 25.45 -5.86
N LEU A 178 -11.25 25.38 -7.19
CA LEU A 178 -12.32 24.61 -7.80
C LEU A 178 -12.13 23.10 -7.58
N THR A 179 -10.91 22.61 -7.76
CA THR A 179 -10.58 21.22 -7.50
C THR A 179 -10.85 20.86 -6.02
N ARG A 180 -10.43 21.73 -5.09
CA ARG A 180 -10.74 21.52 -3.66
C ARG A 180 -12.23 21.46 -3.37
N LEU A 181 -12.99 22.37 -3.97
CA LEU A 181 -14.45 22.40 -3.78
C LEU A 181 -15.09 21.10 -4.28
N VAL A 182 -14.72 20.65 -5.48
CA VAL A 182 -15.25 19.41 -6.07
C VAL A 182 -14.91 18.20 -5.22
N PHE A 183 -13.63 18.03 -4.82
CA PHE A 183 -13.23 16.88 -4.01
C PHE A 183 -13.82 16.92 -2.59
N ARG A 184 -13.97 18.09 -2.00
CA ARG A 184 -14.68 18.23 -0.72
C ARG A 184 -16.14 17.84 -0.85
N TRP A 185 -16.81 18.28 -1.90
CA TRP A 185 -18.20 17.92 -2.15
C TRP A 185 -18.35 16.41 -2.38
N LEU A 186 -17.49 15.80 -3.18
CA LEU A 186 -17.44 14.34 -3.36
C LEU A 186 -17.19 13.62 -2.02
N GLY A 187 -16.35 14.17 -1.17
CA GLY A 187 -16.03 13.63 0.16
C GLY A 187 -17.14 13.80 1.21
N THR A 188 -18.22 14.53 0.92
CA THR A 188 -19.39 14.60 1.83
C THR A 188 -20.15 13.28 1.91
N GLY A 189 -19.99 12.40 0.93
CA GLY A 189 -20.75 11.17 0.81
C GLY A 189 -22.21 11.36 0.40
N ALA A 190 -22.65 12.60 0.12
CA ALA A 190 -24.06 12.96 -0.11
C ALA A 190 -24.73 12.13 -1.23
N LEU A 191 -23.97 11.74 -2.26
CA LEU A 191 -24.44 10.89 -3.36
C LEU A 191 -23.83 9.49 -3.37
N GLY A 192 -23.00 9.13 -2.37
CA GLY A 192 -22.28 7.87 -2.33
C GLY A 192 -21.32 7.63 -3.51
N LEU A 193 -20.94 8.70 -4.24
CA LEU A 193 -20.09 8.60 -5.42
C LEU A 193 -18.67 8.18 -5.06
N ASP A 194 -18.18 8.62 -3.90
CA ASP A 194 -16.89 8.21 -3.34
C ASP A 194 -16.88 6.69 -3.04
N VAL A 195 -17.93 6.18 -2.39
CA VAL A 195 -18.08 4.74 -2.11
C VAL A 195 -18.16 3.95 -3.42
N ARG A 196 -18.96 4.41 -4.41
CA ARG A 196 -19.09 3.71 -5.70
C ARG A 196 -17.79 3.67 -6.48
N SER A 197 -17.05 4.78 -6.53
CA SER A 197 -15.77 4.86 -7.22
C SER A 197 -14.73 3.94 -6.58
N VAL A 198 -14.58 4.02 -5.26
CA VAL A 198 -13.65 3.16 -4.51
C VAL A 198 -14.04 1.69 -4.64
N SER A 199 -15.33 1.36 -4.50
CA SER A 199 -15.83 -0.02 -4.65
C SER A 199 -15.54 -0.57 -6.03
N GLY A 200 -15.72 0.22 -7.09
CA GLY A 200 -15.39 -0.17 -8.47
C GLY A 200 -13.91 -0.51 -8.62
N GLY A 201 -13.03 0.36 -8.12
CA GLY A 201 -11.58 0.12 -8.17
C GLY A 201 -11.14 -1.14 -7.40
N VAL A 202 -11.66 -1.34 -6.18
CA VAL A 202 -11.36 -2.53 -5.37
C VAL A 202 -11.87 -3.80 -6.03
N THR A 203 -13.09 -3.76 -6.59
CA THR A 203 -13.68 -4.92 -7.31
C THR A 203 -12.82 -5.30 -8.51
N SER A 204 -12.49 -4.32 -9.37
CA SER A 204 -11.67 -4.56 -10.57
C SER A 204 -10.28 -5.10 -10.23
N ALA A 205 -9.62 -4.53 -9.21
CA ALA A 205 -8.30 -5.00 -8.80
C ALA A 205 -8.33 -6.43 -8.22
N ASN A 206 -9.37 -6.78 -7.46
CA ASN A 206 -9.55 -8.13 -6.93
C ASN A 206 -9.89 -9.15 -8.03
N GLN A 207 -10.72 -8.78 -9.00
CA GLN A 207 -11.01 -9.62 -10.17
C GLN A 207 -9.73 -9.88 -10.96
N HIS A 208 -8.96 -8.83 -11.25
CA HIS A 208 -7.67 -8.97 -11.92
C HIS A 208 -6.72 -9.92 -11.17
N TYR A 209 -6.67 -9.84 -9.83
CA TYR A 209 -5.88 -10.79 -9.05
C TYR A 209 -6.38 -12.23 -9.23
N VAL A 210 -7.68 -12.48 -9.13
CA VAL A 210 -8.27 -13.83 -9.32
C VAL A 210 -7.93 -14.39 -10.70
N GLU A 211 -8.00 -13.56 -11.73
CA GLU A 211 -7.74 -13.97 -13.11
C GLU A 211 -6.26 -14.29 -13.38
N HIS A 212 -5.33 -13.59 -12.71
CA HIS A 212 -3.92 -13.64 -13.10
C HIS A 212 -2.98 -14.21 -12.03
N HIS A 213 -3.41 -14.41 -10.77
CA HIS A 213 -2.50 -14.85 -9.71
C HIS A 213 -1.84 -16.21 -10.02
N SER A 214 -2.54 -17.10 -10.72
CA SER A 214 -2.02 -18.41 -11.12
C SER A 214 -0.99 -18.36 -12.25
N THR A 215 -0.85 -17.22 -12.94
CA THR A 215 0.21 -17.03 -13.96
C THR A 215 1.59 -16.85 -13.33
N LEU A 216 1.66 -16.51 -12.04
CA LEU A 216 2.90 -16.51 -11.29
C LEU A 216 3.20 -17.90 -10.76
N ASP A 217 4.45 -18.33 -10.92
CA ASP A 217 4.95 -19.56 -10.30
C ASP A 217 4.74 -19.50 -8.78
N ALA A 218 4.38 -20.63 -8.16
CA ALA A 218 4.17 -20.73 -6.72
C ALA A 218 5.44 -20.39 -5.91
N SER A 219 6.63 -20.69 -6.45
CA SER A 219 7.91 -20.34 -5.83
C SER A 219 8.21 -18.85 -5.81
N ARG A 220 7.47 -18.05 -6.60
CA ARG A 220 7.66 -16.60 -6.72
C ARG A 220 6.59 -15.78 -6.00
N ARG A 221 5.57 -16.41 -5.41
CA ARG A 221 4.48 -15.72 -4.75
C ARG A 221 4.08 -16.34 -3.41
N ILE A 222 3.78 -15.48 -2.46
CA ILE A 222 3.11 -15.85 -1.23
C ILE A 222 1.92 -14.90 -1.02
N SER A 223 0.81 -15.45 -0.51
CA SER A 223 -0.38 -14.66 -0.18
C SER A 223 -0.71 -14.82 1.30
N LEU A 224 -1.07 -13.70 1.94
CA LEU A 224 -1.52 -13.68 3.33
C LEU A 224 -2.72 -12.74 3.48
N ARG A 225 -3.56 -13.01 4.48
CA ARG A 225 -4.63 -12.09 4.86
C ARG A 225 -4.16 -11.15 5.95
N TYR A 226 -4.60 -9.91 5.89
CA TYR A 226 -4.37 -8.90 6.93
C TYR A 226 -4.89 -9.38 8.30
N GLU A 227 -6.01 -10.07 8.30
CA GLU A 227 -6.66 -10.63 9.48
C GLU A 227 -5.76 -11.68 10.16
N ASP A 228 -5.10 -12.55 9.39
CA ASP A 228 -4.16 -13.55 9.90
C ASP A 228 -2.87 -12.88 10.42
N LEU A 229 -2.37 -11.88 9.70
CA LEU A 229 -1.23 -11.07 10.15
C LEU A 229 -1.55 -10.34 11.46
N CYS A 230 -2.80 -9.92 11.69
CA CYS A 230 -3.23 -9.33 12.96
C CYS A 230 -3.32 -10.35 14.09
N ALA A 231 -3.75 -11.58 13.77
CA ALA A 231 -3.92 -12.64 14.76
C ALA A 231 -2.57 -13.25 15.19
N ASP A 232 -1.67 -13.47 14.24
CA ASP A 232 -0.35 -14.04 14.48
C ASP A 232 0.72 -13.33 13.61
N PRO A 233 1.21 -12.16 14.03
CA PRO A 233 2.23 -11.42 13.28
C PRO A 233 3.52 -12.22 13.11
N SER A 234 3.99 -12.86 14.17
CA SER A 234 5.25 -13.59 14.16
C SER A 234 5.23 -14.79 13.21
N GLY A 235 4.18 -15.61 13.28
CA GLY A 235 4.04 -16.75 12.38
C GLY A 235 3.88 -16.32 10.92
N GLN A 236 3.10 -15.27 10.65
CA GLN A 236 2.94 -14.79 9.28
C GLN A 236 4.23 -14.19 8.71
N LEU A 237 5.02 -13.48 9.52
CA LEU A 237 6.32 -12.96 9.09
C LEU A 237 7.34 -14.08 8.91
N GLN A 238 7.35 -15.10 9.79
CA GLN A 238 8.22 -16.27 9.60
C GLN A 238 7.91 -16.96 8.27
N ARG A 239 6.65 -17.15 7.91
CA ARG A 239 6.26 -17.70 6.59
C ARG A 239 6.80 -16.86 5.42
N ILE A 240 6.84 -15.52 5.55
CA ILE A 240 7.45 -14.67 4.53
C ILE A 240 8.96 -14.85 4.52
N PHE A 241 9.61 -14.94 5.67
CA PHE A 241 11.06 -15.16 5.77
C PHE A 241 11.47 -16.50 5.18
N ASP A 242 10.73 -17.57 5.47
CA ASP A 242 10.93 -18.89 4.89
C ASP A 242 10.78 -18.85 3.36
N PHE A 243 9.72 -18.18 2.87
CA PHE A 243 9.49 -17.98 1.45
C PHE A 243 10.62 -17.18 0.77
N LEU A 244 11.27 -16.25 1.48
CA LEU A 244 12.36 -15.43 0.97
C LEU A 244 13.75 -16.01 1.23
N ASP A 245 13.84 -17.18 1.85
CA ASP A 245 15.11 -17.85 2.26
C ASP A 245 15.98 -17.00 3.20
N LEU A 246 15.36 -16.29 4.15
CA LEU A 246 16.02 -15.33 5.04
C LEU A 246 16.29 -15.88 6.46
N GLY A 247 15.88 -17.11 6.75
CA GLY A 247 16.04 -17.73 8.07
C GLY A 247 15.03 -17.22 9.13
N ALA A 248 15.46 -17.13 10.40
CA ALA A 248 14.58 -16.74 11.49
C ALA A 248 14.32 -15.22 11.53
N ILE A 249 13.10 -14.83 11.85
CA ILE A 249 12.76 -13.40 12.04
C ILE A 249 13.42 -12.84 13.30
N PRO A 250 13.93 -11.61 13.28
CA PRO A 250 14.30 -10.87 14.49
C PRO A 250 13.07 -10.58 15.38
N ALA A 251 13.29 -10.34 16.67
CA ALA A 251 12.20 -9.97 17.59
C ALA A 251 11.52 -8.68 17.15
N LEU A 252 10.18 -8.73 17.03
CA LEU A 252 9.36 -7.57 16.64
C LEU A 252 9.08 -6.66 17.81
N GLN A 253 9.12 -5.36 17.59
CA GLN A 253 8.87 -4.36 18.62
C GLN A 253 7.41 -3.84 18.63
N THR A 254 6.69 -3.95 17.53
CA THR A 254 5.37 -3.31 17.36
C THR A 254 4.24 -4.34 17.22
N PRO A 255 3.36 -4.48 18.23
CA PRO A 255 2.18 -5.32 18.09
C PRO A 255 1.12 -4.66 17.19
N PRO A 256 0.33 -5.45 16.44
CA PRO A 256 -0.77 -4.95 15.63
C PRO A 256 -1.90 -4.41 16.50
N ARG A 257 -2.54 -3.34 16.03
CA ARG A 257 -3.82 -2.89 16.58
C ARG A 257 -4.89 -3.02 15.51
N PRO A 258 -5.62 -4.13 15.44
CA PRO A 258 -6.73 -4.25 14.52
C PRO A 258 -7.77 -3.17 14.82
N ARG A 259 -8.13 -2.38 13.81
CA ARG A 259 -9.21 -1.41 13.92
C ARG A 259 -10.49 -2.04 13.38
N THR A 260 -11.41 -2.37 14.25
CA THR A 260 -12.76 -2.80 13.90
C THR A 260 -13.73 -1.65 14.14
N SER A 261 -14.53 -1.32 13.13
CA SER A 261 -15.62 -0.35 13.26
C SER A 261 -16.82 -0.87 12.48
N ALA A 262 -18.03 -0.45 12.84
CA ALA A 262 -19.22 -0.75 12.03
C ALA A 262 -19.04 -0.25 10.60
N LEU A 263 -19.65 -0.93 9.63
CA LEU A 263 -19.63 -0.48 8.24
C LEU A 263 -20.44 0.82 8.09
N MET A 264 -19.96 1.74 7.26
CA MET A 264 -20.71 2.94 6.94
C MET A 264 -22.02 2.59 6.23
N PRO A 265 -23.15 3.33 6.47
CA PRO A 265 -24.45 3.00 5.93
C PRO A 265 -24.49 2.86 4.40
N GLU A 266 -23.72 3.71 3.69
CA GLU A 266 -23.67 3.71 2.23
C GLU A 266 -23.03 2.42 1.68
N LEU A 267 -22.06 1.87 2.39
CA LEU A 267 -21.42 0.60 2.03
C LEU A 267 -22.28 -0.59 2.43
N SER A 268 -22.92 -0.53 3.61
CA SER A 268 -23.81 -1.60 4.09
C SER A 268 -24.95 -1.90 3.11
N ARG A 269 -25.46 -0.90 2.40
CA ARG A 269 -26.50 -1.07 1.36
C ARG A 269 -25.99 -1.79 0.11
N GLN A 270 -24.70 -1.84 -0.11
CA GLN A 270 -24.07 -2.42 -1.31
C GLN A 270 -23.43 -3.79 -1.06
N THR A 271 -23.42 -4.28 0.18
CA THR A 271 -22.70 -5.51 0.54
C THR A 271 -23.12 -6.71 -0.29
N HIS A 272 -24.43 -6.92 -0.50
CA HIS A 272 -24.94 -8.03 -1.32
C HIS A 272 -24.42 -7.96 -2.76
N THR A 273 -24.58 -6.82 -3.41
CA THR A 273 -24.13 -6.61 -4.80
C THR A 273 -22.61 -6.76 -4.94
N LEU A 274 -21.85 -6.23 -3.96
CA LEU A 274 -20.40 -6.31 -3.97
C LEU A 274 -19.91 -7.74 -3.70
N SER A 275 -20.56 -8.49 -2.79
CA SER A 275 -20.24 -9.90 -2.56
C SER A 275 -20.46 -10.75 -3.80
N THR A 276 -21.56 -10.52 -4.52
CA THR A 276 -21.83 -11.24 -5.78
C THR A 276 -20.78 -10.92 -6.84
N LYS A 277 -20.40 -9.65 -6.99
CA LYS A 277 -19.37 -9.23 -7.97
C LYS A 277 -17.96 -9.75 -7.64
N MET A 278 -17.67 -10.03 -6.41
CA MET A 278 -16.36 -10.51 -5.92
C MET A 278 -16.44 -11.94 -5.38
N ALA A 279 -17.43 -12.75 -5.80
CA ALA A 279 -17.67 -14.10 -5.25
C ALA A 279 -16.41 -14.98 -5.35
N ASP A 280 -15.73 -14.98 -6.49
CA ASP A 280 -14.52 -15.77 -6.70
C ASP A 280 -13.38 -15.32 -5.79
N TYR A 281 -13.22 -14.00 -5.59
CA TYR A 281 -12.22 -13.47 -4.66
C TYR A 281 -12.56 -13.82 -3.21
N PHE A 282 -13.84 -13.76 -2.82
CA PHE A 282 -14.28 -14.18 -1.49
C PHE A 282 -13.99 -15.66 -1.26
N SER A 283 -14.29 -16.50 -2.24
CA SER A 283 -14.00 -17.93 -2.19
C SER A 283 -12.50 -18.21 -2.09
N LEU A 284 -11.70 -17.58 -2.96
CA LEU A 284 -10.24 -17.75 -3.01
C LEU A 284 -9.57 -17.35 -1.69
N MET A 285 -10.02 -16.24 -1.07
CA MET A 285 -9.41 -15.71 0.16
C MET A 285 -10.09 -16.20 1.45
N GLY A 286 -11.17 -17.01 1.35
CA GLY A 286 -11.91 -17.46 2.51
C GLY A 286 -12.65 -16.35 3.26
N TYR A 287 -13.06 -15.28 2.56
CA TYR A 287 -13.88 -14.23 3.15
C TYR A 287 -15.38 -14.57 3.09
N ARG A 288 -16.15 -14.01 4.02
CA ARG A 288 -17.60 -14.16 4.09
C ARG A 288 -18.31 -12.82 3.85
N PRO A 289 -19.52 -12.83 3.28
CA PRO A 289 -20.28 -11.60 3.03
C PRO A 289 -20.64 -10.79 4.29
N ASP A 290 -20.63 -11.42 5.46
CA ASP A 290 -20.90 -10.80 6.78
C ASP A 290 -19.72 -9.94 7.30
N GLY A 291 -18.61 -9.91 6.58
CA GLY A 291 -17.42 -9.15 6.97
C GLY A 291 -16.41 -9.94 7.80
N THR A 292 -16.63 -11.24 7.98
CA THR A 292 -15.70 -12.13 8.68
C THR A 292 -14.78 -12.87 7.69
N ALA A 293 -13.67 -13.41 8.21
CA ALA A 293 -12.82 -14.35 7.50
C ALA A 293 -13.01 -15.75 8.11
N ALA A 294 -13.05 -16.78 7.26
CA ALA A 294 -12.99 -18.15 7.74
C ALA A 294 -11.62 -18.40 8.40
N PRO A 295 -11.53 -19.30 9.40
CA PRO A 295 -10.23 -19.71 9.93
C PRO A 295 -9.35 -20.22 8.78
N THR A 296 -8.05 -19.91 8.85
CA THR A 296 -7.08 -20.36 7.85
C THR A 296 -7.06 -21.87 7.81
N ARG A 297 -7.29 -22.47 6.65
CA ARG A 297 -7.01 -23.89 6.48
C ARG A 297 -5.48 -24.00 6.44
N GLU A 298 -4.91 -24.67 7.42
CA GLU A 298 -3.52 -25.12 7.35
C GLU A 298 -3.40 -26.02 6.12
N SER A 299 -2.62 -25.57 5.12
CA SER A 299 -2.28 -26.33 3.92
C SER A 299 -0.81 -26.67 3.95
#